data_91b9761484a68937d5e7c093bd3f040b
#
_entry.id   91b9761484a68937d5e7c093bd3f040b
#
_cell.length_a   1.000
_cell.length_b   1.000
_cell.length_c   1.000
_cell.angle_alpha   90.00
_cell.angle_beta   90.00
_cell.angle_gamma   90.00
#
_symmetry.space_group_name_H-M   'P 1'
#
loop_
_entity.id
_entity.type
_entity.pdbx_description
1 polymer ?
#
loop_
_entity_poly.entity_id
_entity_poly.type
_entity_poly.pdbx_seq_one_letter_code
_entity_poly.pdbx_strand_id
1 'polypeptide(L)'
;IALPLQQYTDLAPADIDEIVTLKLALVGLNGFKDFYPSQISGGMKKRAGLARALALDPQIVFFDEPSAGLDPVSAKLLDDLIIEIKESLDATVVIVTHELASIFAIGTNSIFLDASQKTMTAAGDPKELLKNPPNEAVLRFLTRDEKKHI
;
A
#
# COMPACT_ATOMS: atom_id res chain seq x y z
N ILE A 1 -10.52 13.50 -0.96
CA ILE A 1 -10.22 13.30 0.47
C ILE A 1 -11.40 13.78 1.31
N ALA A 2 -11.98 14.97 1.05
CA ALA A 2 -13.10 15.51 1.80
C ALA A 2 -14.38 14.64 1.76
N LEU A 3 -14.63 13.96 0.65
CA LEU A 3 -15.89 13.23 0.43
C LEU A 3 -16.24 12.22 1.52
N PRO A 4 -15.34 11.33 1.98
CA PRO A 4 -15.64 10.43 3.09
C PRO A 4 -16.02 11.18 4.38
N LEU A 5 -15.32 12.25 4.70
CA LEU A 5 -15.61 13.08 5.87
C LEU A 5 -17.00 13.70 5.80
N GLN A 6 -17.37 14.25 4.63
CA GLN A 6 -18.69 14.84 4.39
C GLN A 6 -19.83 13.81 4.46
N GLN A 7 -19.58 12.56 4.10
CA GLN A 7 -20.61 11.52 4.06
C GLN A 7 -20.79 10.79 5.39
N TYR A 8 -19.75 10.68 6.20
CA TYR A 8 -19.73 9.81 7.37
C TYR A 8 -19.47 10.54 8.69
N THR A 9 -19.39 11.88 8.68
CA THR A 9 -19.23 12.69 9.88
C THR A 9 -20.11 13.91 9.85
N ASP A 10 -20.36 14.50 11.03
CA ASP A 10 -21.08 15.77 11.19
C ASP A 10 -20.12 16.97 11.34
N LEU A 11 -18.89 16.85 10.85
CA LEU A 11 -17.87 17.91 10.94
C LEU A 11 -18.25 19.15 10.15
N ALA A 12 -17.91 20.31 10.69
CA ALA A 12 -18.09 21.57 9.95
C ALA A 12 -17.16 21.63 8.74
N PRO A 13 -17.51 22.37 7.68
CA PRO A 13 -16.67 22.48 6.48
C PRO A 13 -15.24 22.97 6.75
N ALA A 14 -15.03 23.82 7.76
CA ALA A 14 -13.70 24.29 8.15
C ALA A 14 -12.84 23.17 8.75
N ASP A 15 -13.43 22.30 9.60
CA ASP A 15 -12.74 21.18 10.21
C ASP A 15 -12.36 20.13 9.15
N ILE A 16 -13.27 19.87 8.19
CA ILE A 16 -13.01 18.99 7.04
C ILE A 16 -11.82 19.53 6.23
N ASP A 17 -11.77 20.83 6.01
CA ASP A 17 -10.71 21.49 5.26
C ASP A 17 -9.34 21.34 5.95
N GLU A 18 -9.31 21.47 7.26
CA GLU A 18 -8.12 21.25 8.09
C GLU A 18 -7.65 19.80 8.01
N ILE A 19 -8.57 18.83 8.20
CA ILE A 19 -8.26 17.40 8.11
C ILE A 19 -7.71 17.07 6.72
N VAL A 20 -8.32 17.54 5.64
CA VAL A 20 -7.82 17.35 4.27
C VAL A 20 -6.39 17.86 4.12
N THR A 21 -6.11 19.04 4.66
CA THR A 21 -4.77 19.63 4.62
C THR A 21 -3.76 18.78 5.37
N LEU A 22 -4.11 18.29 6.56
CA LEU A 22 -3.27 17.38 7.36
C LEU A 22 -3.02 16.04 6.66
N LYS A 23 -4.07 15.44 6.06
CA LYS A 23 -3.93 14.17 5.34
C LYS A 23 -3.08 14.30 4.06
N LEU A 24 -3.16 15.44 3.37
CA LEU A 24 -2.26 15.73 2.25
C LEU A 24 -0.81 15.93 2.71
N ALA A 25 -0.62 16.60 3.83
CA ALA A 25 0.71 16.77 4.44
C ALA A 25 1.34 15.44 4.80
N LEU A 26 0.56 14.54 5.42
CA LEU A 26 0.99 13.20 5.82
C LEU A 26 1.54 12.37 4.65
N VAL A 27 1.00 12.55 3.44
CA VAL A 27 1.45 11.84 2.24
C VAL A 27 2.43 12.67 1.38
N GLY A 28 2.99 13.75 1.92
CA GLY A 28 3.97 14.61 1.23
C GLY A 28 3.38 15.38 0.05
N LEU A 29 2.11 15.77 0.12
CA LEU A 29 1.41 16.55 -0.89
C LEU A 29 1.02 17.94 -0.37
N ASN A 30 1.89 18.57 0.44
CA ASN A 30 1.71 19.96 0.88
C ASN A 30 1.58 20.90 -0.34
N GLY A 31 0.58 21.77 -0.32
CA GLY A 31 0.35 22.76 -1.38
C GLY A 31 -0.35 22.22 -2.63
N PHE A 32 -0.72 20.93 -2.67
CA PHE A 32 -1.42 20.34 -3.82
C PHE A 32 -2.93 20.17 -3.62
N LYS A 33 -3.50 20.81 -2.60
CA LYS A 33 -4.91 20.69 -2.24
C LYS A 33 -5.86 21.07 -3.37
N ASP A 34 -5.55 22.14 -4.10
CA ASP A 34 -6.39 22.71 -5.15
C ASP A 34 -6.08 22.16 -6.55
N PHE A 35 -5.20 21.16 -6.63
CA PHE A 35 -4.83 20.53 -7.90
C PHE A 35 -5.80 19.41 -8.27
N TYR A 36 -6.21 19.39 -9.54
CA TYR A 36 -6.95 18.26 -10.08
C TYR A 36 -6.05 17.05 -10.31
N PRO A 37 -6.59 15.82 -10.25
CA PRO A 37 -5.81 14.60 -10.53
C PRO A 37 -5.09 14.61 -11.88
N SER A 38 -5.61 15.31 -12.88
CA SER A 38 -4.97 15.47 -14.20
C SER A 38 -3.70 16.33 -14.18
N GLN A 39 -3.50 17.13 -13.13
CA GLN A 39 -2.39 18.07 -12.99
C GLN A 39 -1.22 17.53 -12.17
N ILE A 40 -1.36 16.33 -11.61
CA ILE A 40 -0.37 15.69 -10.74
C ILE A 40 0.15 14.39 -11.34
N SER A 41 1.35 13.96 -10.94
CA SER A 41 1.99 12.74 -11.42
C SER A 41 1.23 11.46 -10.98
N GLY A 42 1.56 10.32 -11.60
CA GLY A 42 1.00 9.02 -11.21
C GLY A 42 1.27 8.65 -9.75
N GLY A 43 2.49 8.87 -9.28
CA GLY A 43 2.87 8.66 -7.88
C GLY A 43 2.12 9.60 -6.91
N MET A 44 1.94 10.87 -7.29
CA MET A 44 1.14 11.82 -6.49
C MET A 44 -0.33 11.40 -6.43
N LYS A 45 -0.91 10.87 -7.52
CA LYS A 45 -2.29 10.33 -7.53
C LYS A 45 -2.44 9.17 -6.54
N LYS A 46 -1.46 8.26 -6.50
CA LYS A 46 -1.47 7.13 -5.56
C LYS A 46 -1.39 7.61 -4.12
N ARG A 47 -0.51 8.58 -3.82
CA ARG A 47 -0.41 9.20 -2.48
C ARG A 47 -1.68 9.96 -2.10
N ALA A 48 -2.32 10.67 -3.02
CA ALA A 48 -3.62 11.30 -2.77
C ALA A 48 -4.73 10.27 -2.53
N GLY A 49 -4.70 9.12 -3.23
CA GLY A 49 -5.56 7.97 -2.97
C GLY A 49 -5.38 7.42 -1.55
N LEU A 50 -4.13 7.32 -1.10
CA LEU A 50 -3.78 6.91 0.26
C LEU A 50 -4.32 7.92 1.29
N ALA A 51 -4.10 9.22 1.10
CA ALA A 51 -4.66 10.25 1.97
C ALA A 51 -6.20 10.18 2.08
N ARG A 52 -6.87 9.83 0.97
CA ARG A 52 -8.32 9.60 0.96
C ARG A 52 -8.73 8.37 1.77
N ALA A 53 -7.99 7.27 1.64
CA ALA A 53 -8.25 6.05 2.41
C ALA A 53 -8.08 6.27 3.92
N LEU A 54 -7.16 7.16 4.30
CA LEU A 54 -6.87 7.53 5.67
C LEU A 54 -7.75 8.65 6.25
N ALA A 55 -8.69 9.18 5.46
CA ALA A 55 -9.47 10.36 5.88
C ALA A 55 -10.25 10.16 7.19
N LEU A 56 -10.73 8.93 7.43
CA LEU A 56 -11.53 8.56 8.61
C LEU A 56 -10.71 7.83 9.69
N ASP A 57 -9.39 7.90 9.68
CA ASP A 57 -8.49 7.22 10.60
C ASP A 57 -8.83 5.73 10.81
N PRO A 58 -8.83 4.91 9.74
CA PRO A 58 -9.24 3.52 9.82
C PRO A 58 -8.23 2.69 10.61
N GLN A 59 -8.71 1.69 11.35
CA GLN A 59 -7.87 0.71 12.04
C GLN A 59 -7.23 -0.31 11.10
N ILE A 60 -7.84 -0.53 9.92
CA ILE A 60 -7.34 -1.45 8.89
C ILE A 60 -7.37 -0.75 7.55
N VAL A 61 -6.25 -0.81 6.83
CA VAL A 61 -6.11 -0.24 5.47
C VAL A 61 -5.73 -1.35 4.51
N PHE A 62 -6.46 -1.43 3.40
CA PHE A 62 -6.18 -2.38 2.32
C PHE A 62 -5.59 -1.66 1.12
N PHE A 63 -4.51 -2.20 0.59
CA PHE A 63 -3.87 -1.77 -0.65
C PHE A 63 -3.89 -2.90 -1.68
N ASP A 64 -4.31 -2.57 -2.89
CA ASP A 64 -4.23 -3.46 -4.04
C ASP A 64 -3.23 -2.89 -5.04
N GLU A 65 -2.09 -3.58 -5.21
CA GLU A 65 -0.97 -3.22 -6.08
C GLU A 65 -0.56 -1.73 -5.96
N PRO A 66 -0.20 -1.25 -4.76
CA PRO A 66 0.03 0.18 -4.53
C PRO A 66 1.18 0.74 -5.37
N SER A 67 2.26 -0.03 -5.59
CA SER A 67 3.44 0.38 -6.35
C SER A 67 3.36 0.11 -7.85
N ALA A 68 2.32 -0.59 -8.34
CA ALA A 68 2.19 -0.95 -9.75
C ALA A 68 2.27 0.27 -10.69
N GLY A 69 3.14 0.18 -11.70
CA GLY A 69 3.33 1.25 -12.68
C GLY A 69 4.11 2.48 -12.18
N LEU A 70 4.71 2.40 -11.00
CA LEU A 70 5.67 3.39 -10.52
C LEU A 70 7.09 2.98 -10.93
N ASP A 71 7.97 3.98 -11.08
CA ASP A 71 9.40 3.74 -11.17
C ASP A 71 9.94 3.23 -9.80
N PRO A 72 11.11 2.58 -9.75
CA PRO A 72 11.62 1.96 -8.52
C PRO A 72 11.83 2.96 -7.36
N VAL A 73 12.18 4.21 -7.66
CA VAL A 73 12.39 5.24 -6.64
C VAL A 73 11.04 5.65 -6.04
N SER A 74 10.05 5.91 -6.90
CA SER A 74 8.69 6.25 -6.46
C SER A 74 8.00 5.10 -5.71
N ALA A 75 8.25 3.85 -6.11
CA ALA A 75 7.75 2.66 -5.41
C ALA A 75 8.34 2.58 -3.99
N LYS A 76 9.67 2.74 -3.87
CA LYS A 76 10.32 2.75 -2.56
C LYS A 76 9.81 3.88 -1.65
N LEU A 77 9.64 5.09 -2.18
CA LEU A 77 9.08 6.21 -1.41
C LEU A 77 7.65 5.93 -0.93
N LEU A 78 6.87 5.19 -1.71
CA LEU A 78 5.52 4.78 -1.29
C LEU A 78 5.59 3.71 -0.19
N ASP A 79 6.50 2.75 -0.29
CA ASP A 79 6.73 1.73 0.73
C ASP A 79 7.15 2.37 2.07
N ASP A 80 8.12 3.30 2.03
CA ASP A 80 8.59 4.04 3.20
C ASP A 80 7.43 4.82 3.86
N LEU A 81 6.59 5.48 3.05
CA LEU A 81 5.39 6.18 3.51
C LEU A 81 4.35 5.24 4.15
N ILE A 82 4.15 4.06 3.61
CA ILE A 82 3.23 3.05 4.18
C ILE A 82 3.72 2.61 5.57
N ILE A 83 5.03 2.42 5.75
CA ILE A 83 5.62 2.09 7.06
C ILE A 83 5.37 3.23 8.05
N GLU A 84 5.68 4.47 7.67
CA GLU A 84 5.51 5.65 8.52
C GLU A 84 4.05 5.81 8.97
N ILE A 85 3.11 5.64 8.05
CA ILE A 85 1.67 5.72 8.34
C ILE A 85 1.23 4.61 9.30
N LYS A 86 1.67 3.36 9.06
CA LYS A 86 1.37 2.23 9.94
C LYS A 86 1.82 2.50 11.37
N GLU A 87 3.04 3.01 11.54
CA GLU A 87 3.61 3.32 12.86
C GLU A 87 2.91 4.51 13.53
N SER A 88 2.59 5.55 12.74
CA SER A 88 1.98 6.79 13.28
C SER A 88 0.52 6.62 13.68
N LEU A 89 -0.23 5.75 12.98
CA LEU A 89 -1.67 5.56 13.19
C LEU A 89 -2.01 4.28 13.96
N ASP A 90 -1.02 3.45 14.33
CA ASP A 90 -1.22 2.11 14.92
C ASP A 90 -2.23 1.27 14.11
N ALA A 91 -2.19 1.40 12.78
CA ALA A 91 -3.11 0.76 11.87
C ALA A 91 -2.57 -0.58 11.37
N THR A 92 -3.46 -1.54 11.16
CA THR A 92 -3.13 -2.77 10.43
C THR A 92 -3.17 -2.50 8.93
N VAL A 93 -2.06 -2.78 8.25
CA VAL A 93 -1.96 -2.62 6.80
C VAL A 93 -1.96 -3.98 6.13
N VAL A 94 -2.87 -4.18 5.19
CA VAL A 94 -2.96 -5.38 4.34
C VAL A 94 -2.65 -4.97 2.90
N ILE A 95 -1.64 -5.60 2.29
CA ILE A 95 -1.20 -5.28 0.93
C ILE A 95 -1.31 -6.51 0.05
N VAL A 96 -2.00 -6.38 -1.07
CA VAL A 96 -1.96 -7.35 -2.15
C VAL A 96 -0.94 -6.85 -3.18
N THR A 97 0.11 -7.63 -3.43
CA THR A 97 1.15 -7.26 -4.40
C THR A 97 1.94 -8.47 -4.87
N HIS A 98 2.53 -8.37 -6.04
CA HIS A 98 3.51 -9.29 -6.59
C HIS A 98 4.92 -8.68 -6.68
N GLU A 99 5.11 -7.46 -6.17
CA GLU A 99 6.41 -6.78 -6.18
C GLU A 99 7.30 -7.27 -5.03
N LEU A 100 8.32 -8.08 -5.34
CA LEU A 100 9.21 -8.67 -4.34
C LEU A 100 9.95 -7.62 -3.51
N ALA A 101 10.35 -6.50 -4.12
CA ALA A 101 11.02 -5.42 -3.41
C ALA A 101 10.17 -4.91 -2.24
N SER A 102 8.88 -4.61 -2.49
CA SER A 102 7.93 -4.20 -1.45
C SER A 102 7.67 -5.32 -0.44
N ILE A 103 7.46 -6.56 -0.90
CA ILE A 103 7.21 -7.72 -0.01
C ILE A 103 8.34 -7.85 1.02
N PHE A 104 9.61 -7.78 0.60
CA PHE A 104 10.75 -7.92 1.50
C PHE A 104 11.07 -6.65 2.31
N ALA A 105 10.66 -5.47 1.82
CA ALA A 105 10.90 -4.20 2.50
C ALA A 105 9.91 -3.98 3.66
N ILE A 106 8.61 -4.21 3.42
CA ILE A 106 7.55 -3.81 4.34
C ILE A 106 6.73 -4.97 4.91
N GLY A 107 6.81 -6.17 4.30
CA GLY A 107 6.07 -7.35 4.76
C GLY A 107 6.61 -7.89 6.08
N THR A 108 5.76 -7.93 7.11
CA THR A 108 6.06 -8.56 8.40
C THR A 108 5.48 -9.97 8.48
N ASN A 109 4.39 -10.21 7.75
CA ASN A 109 3.76 -11.52 7.57
C ASN A 109 3.14 -11.55 6.19
N SER A 110 3.14 -12.69 5.53
CA SER A 110 2.59 -12.85 4.19
C SER A 110 1.72 -14.08 4.08
N ILE A 111 0.79 -14.04 3.14
CA ILE A 111 -0.07 -15.16 2.77
C ILE A 111 0.11 -15.38 1.26
N PHE A 112 0.52 -16.59 0.88
CA PHE A 112 0.64 -16.99 -0.51
C PHE A 112 -0.63 -17.65 -1.00
N LEU A 113 -1.22 -17.07 -2.04
CA LEU A 113 -2.40 -17.60 -2.72
C LEU A 113 -1.97 -18.26 -4.02
N ASP A 114 -2.32 -19.53 -4.22
CA ASP A 114 -2.04 -20.27 -5.44
C ASP A 114 -3.30 -20.34 -6.31
N ALA A 115 -3.21 -19.77 -7.51
CA ALA A 115 -4.32 -19.72 -8.46
C ALA A 115 -4.74 -21.10 -8.97
N SER A 116 -3.81 -22.06 -9.06
CA SER A 116 -4.08 -23.44 -9.52
C SER A 116 -4.83 -24.24 -8.47
N GLN A 117 -4.44 -24.08 -7.20
CA GLN A 117 -5.05 -24.75 -6.05
C GLN A 117 -6.24 -23.97 -5.48
N LYS A 118 -6.39 -22.69 -5.87
CA LYS A 118 -7.43 -21.77 -5.38
C LYS A 118 -7.49 -21.67 -3.85
N THR A 119 -6.33 -21.73 -3.21
CA THR A 119 -6.20 -21.71 -1.75
C THR A 119 -4.90 -21.07 -1.30
N MET A 120 -4.79 -20.82 -0.01
CA MET A 120 -3.54 -20.43 0.64
C MET A 120 -2.59 -21.64 0.70
N THR A 121 -1.35 -21.45 0.23
CA THR A 121 -0.33 -22.49 0.19
C THR A 121 0.83 -22.24 1.15
N ALA A 122 0.98 -21.02 1.65
CA ALA A 122 1.95 -20.67 2.67
C ALA A 122 1.54 -19.42 3.43
N ALA A 123 1.99 -19.31 4.67
CA ALA A 123 1.89 -18.09 5.50
C ALA A 123 3.15 -17.95 6.36
N GLY A 124 3.61 -16.71 6.58
CA GLY A 124 4.75 -16.41 7.45
C GLY A 124 5.52 -15.17 7.00
N ASP A 125 6.61 -14.87 7.72
CA ASP A 125 7.54 -13.82 7.35
C ASP A 125 8.14 -14.12 5.97
N PRO A 126 8.08 -13.20 4.99
CA PRO A 126 8.61 -13.43 3.64
C PRO A 126 10.08 -13.83 3.62
N LYS A 127 10.90 -13.29 4.53
CA LYS A 127 12.33 -13.56 4.61
C LYS A 127 12.60 -14.99 5.14
N GLU A 128 11.79 -15.45 6.07
CA GLU A 128 11.87 -16.82 6.59
C GLU A 128 11.33 -17.83 5.56
N LEU A 129 10.25 -17.49 4.85
CA LEU A 129 9.72 -18.29 3.76
C LEU A 129 10.71 -18.44 2.59
N LEU A 130 11.54 -17.41 2.33
CA LEU A 130 12.62 -17.52 1.34
C LEU A 130 13.74 -18.46 1.79
N LYS A 131 14.11 -18.46 3.08
CA LYS A 131 15.14 -19.35 3.62
C LYS A 131 14.68 -20.81 3.67
N ASN A 132 13.42 -21.02 4.03
CA ASN A 132 12.82 -22.34 4.22
C ASN A 132 11.47 -22.42 3.48
N PRO A 133 11.49 -22.48 2.14
CA PRO A 133 10.27 -22.45 1.36
C PRO A 133 9.44 -23.74 1.57
N PRO A 134 8.15 -23.62 1.88
CA PRO A 134 7.29 -24.78 2.16
C PRO A 134 6.98 -25.62 0.90
N ASN A 135 7.11 -25.02 -0.27
CA ASN A 135 6.90 -25.67 -1.56
C ASN A 135 7.63 -24.94 -2.69
N GLU A 136 7.73 -25.60 -3.85
CA GLU A 136 8.44 -25.08 -5.02
C GLU A 136 7.78 -23.82 -5.62
N ALA A 137 6.45 -23.69 -5.55
CA ALA A 137 5.74 -22.53 -6.06
C ALA A 137 6.09 -21.25 -5.30
N VAL A 138 6.16 -21.33 -3.97
CA VAL A 138 6.59 -20.22 -3.10
C VAL A 138 8.06 -19.87 -3.38
N LEU A 139 8.94 -20.88 -3.50
CA LEU A 139 10.36 -20.63 -3.82
C LEU A 139 10.50 -19.89 -5.15
N ARG A 140 9.86 -20.38 -6.22
CA ARG A 140 9.90 -19.76 -7.56
C ARG A 140 9.41 -18.33 -7.52
N PHE A 141 8.30 -18.07 -6.82
CA PHE A 141 7.77 -16.71 -6.70
C PHE A 141 8.78 -15.79 -5.99
N LEU A 142 9.31 -16.21 -4.83
CA LEU A 142 10.21 -15.38 -4.02
C LEU A 142 11.59 -15.18 -4.66
N THR A 143 12.03 -16.06 -5.55
CA THR A 143 13.32 -15.96 -6.25
C THR A 143 13.18 -15.38 -7.66
N ARG A 144 11.96 -15.16 -8.17
CA ARG A 144 11.68 -14.85 -9.59
C ARG A 144 12.33 -15.85 -10.55
N ASP A 145 12.48 -17.10 -10.12
CA ASP A 145 13.11 -18.14 -10.93
C ASP A 145 12.09 -18.64 -11.97
N GLU A 146 12.00 -17.91 -13.07
CA GLU A 146 11.29 -18.34 -14.26
C GLU A 146 12.11 -19.45 -14.94
N LYS A 147 11.90 -20.71 -14.54
CA LYS A 147 12.28 -21.79 -15.46
C LYS A 147 11.47 -21.62 -16.73
N LYS A 148 12.13 -21.11 -17.78
CA LYS A 148 11.61 -21.19 -19.14
C LYS A 148 11.13 -22.61 -19.38
N HIS A 149 9.84 -22.78 -19.59
CA HIS A 149 9.33 -24.00 -20.20
C HIS A 149 9.95 -24.07 -21.61
N ILE A 150 10.95 -24.94 -21.78
CA ILE A 150 11.44 -25.43 -23.07
C ILE A 150 10.48 -26.51 -23.53
#